data_3e46793f7b9763e7faab9fb6242e034b
#
_entry.id   3e46793f7b9763e7faab9fb6242e034b
#
_cell.length_a   1.000
_cell.length_b   1.000
_cell.length_c   1.000
_cell.angle_alpha   90.00
_cell.angle_beta   90.00
_cell.angle_gamma   90.00
#
_symmetry.space_group_name_H-M   'P 1'
#
loop_
_entity.id
_entity.type
_entity.pdbx_description
1 polymer ?
#
loop_
_entity_poly.entity_id
_entity_poly.type
_entity_poly.pdbx_seq_one_letter_code
_entity_poly.pdbx_strand_id
1 'polypeptide(L)'
;MIPILLLAALPLGISLLTFAFFWYETANSPHRQYLENLSNGRPGRLLMKGILSSYFSLLLTVALYPSVFFRRLRQPGINPDCVAPPIILVHGLYHNPSAWTLYRRWLTAA
;
A
#
# COMPACT_ATOMS: atom_id res chain seq x y z
N MET A 1 10.81 23.62 -1.89
CA MET A 1 10.07 23.03 -3.02
C MET A 1 10.67 21.72 -3.51
N ILE A 2 11.98 21.61 -3.73
CA ILE A 2 12.67 20.39 -4.21
C ILE A 2 12.34 19.12 -3.38
N PRO A 3 12.39 19.11 -2.04
CA PRO A 3 12.11 17.90 -1.26
C PRO A 3 10.67 17.42 -1.40
N ILE A 4 9.71 18.32 -1.55
CA ILE A 4 8.29 17.95 -1.74
C ILE A 4 8.09 17.31 -3.12
N LEU A 5 8.73 17.84 -4.16
CA LEU A 5 8.69 17.27 -5.50
C LEU A 5 9.32 15.87 -5.53
N LEU A 6 10.46 15.67 -4.86
CA LEU A 6 11.09 14.37 -4.73
C LEU A 6 10.21 13.37 -3.98
N LEU A 7 9.54 13.83 -2.91
CA LEU A 7 8.63 13.01 -2.11
C LEU A 7 7.43 12.49 -2.92
N ALA A 8 6.97 13.26 -3.91
CA ALA A 8 5.89 12.86 -4.82
C ALA A 8 6.39 12.07 -6.03
N ALA A 9 7.55 12.44 -6.58
CA ALA A 9 8.11 11.83 -7.79
C ALA A 9 8.63 10.40 -7.55
N LEU A 10 9.21 10.13 -6.38
CA LEU A 10 9.81 8.84 -6.05
C LEU A 10 8.76 7.71 -5.99
N PRO A 11 7.62 7.83 -5.30
CA PRO A 11 6.54 6.86 -5.36
C PRO A 11 5.96 6.66 -6.76
N LEU A 12 5.88 7.73 -7.56
CA LEU A 12 5.43 7.63 -8.94
C LEU A 12 6.40 6.82 -9.79
N GLY A 13 7.70 7.10 -9.68
CA GLY A 13 8.74 6.36 -10.39
C GLY A 13 8.75 4.87 -10.03
N ILE A 14 8.63 4.54 -8.74
CA ILE A 14 8.55 3.15 -8.27
C ILE A 14 7.31 2.47 -8.85
N SER A 15 6.14 3.10 -8.79
CA SER A 15 4.90 2.53 -9.33
C SER A 15 5.00 2.30 -10.84
N LEU A 16 5.49 3.27 -11.60
CA LEU A 16 5.66 3.14 -13.05
C LEU A 16 6.64 2.02 -13.41
N LEU A 17 7.77 1.94 -12.73
CA LEU A 17 8.79 0.91 -12.97
C LEU A 17 8.23 -0.49 -12.67
N THR A 18 7.55 -0.66 -11.53
CA THR A 18 6.95 -1.93 -11.13
C THR A 18 5.93 -2.40 -12.17
N PHE A 19 5.06 -1.52 -12.64
CA PHE A 19 4.05 -1.89 -13.63
C PHE A 19 4.62 -2.03 -15.04
N ALA A 20 5.72 -1.36 -15.37
CA ALA A 20 6.44 -1.58 -16.62
C ALA A 20 7.05 -2.99 -16.68
N PHE A 21 7.69 -3.45 -15.59
CA PHE A 21 8.19 -4.82 -15.49
C PHE A 21 7.07 -5.85 -15.53
N PHE A 22 5.99 -5.62 -14.78
CA PHE A 22 4.82 -6.49 -14.82
C PHE A 22 4.25 -6.60 -16.24
N TRP A 23 4.12 -5.48 -16.94
CA TRP A 23 3.65 -5.47 -18.33
C TRP A 23 4.59 -6.21 -19.27
N TYR A 24 5.90 -5.98 -19.16
CA TYR A 24 6.91 -6.64 -19.96
C TYR A 24 6.84 -8.17 -19.78
N GLU A 25 6.79 -8.63 -18.55
CA GLU A 25 6.68 -10.05 -18.23
C GLU A 25 5.37 -10.65 -18.76
N THR A 26 4.26 -9.98 -18.52
CA THR A 26 2.94 -10.45 -18.97
C THR A 26 2.81 -10.47 -20.49
N ALA A 27 3.33 -9.46 -21.18
CA ALA A 27 3.28 -9.38 -22.65
C ALA A 27 4.07 -10.49 -23.34
N ASN A 28 5.13 -10.98 -22.69
CA ASN A 28 6.00 -12.04 -23.19
C ASN A 28 5.67 -13.43 -22.62
N SER A 29 4.57 -13.57 -21.88
CA SER A 29 4.17 -14.80 -21.24
C SER A 29 2.80 -15.30 -21.74
N PRO A 30 2.44 -16.58 -21.53
CA PRO A 30 1.11 -17.11 -21.81
C PRO A 30 -0.02 -16.40 -21.05
N HIS A 31 0.32 -15.65 -19.98
CA HIS A 31 -0.64 -14.95 -19.13
C HIS A 31 -1.28 -13.72 -19.80
N ARG A 32 -0.77 -13.29 -20.95
CA ARG A 32 -1.33 -12.16 -21.70
C ARG A 32 -2.82 -12.35 -21.99
N GLN A 33 -3.18 -13.53 -22.47
CA GLN A 33 -4.55 -13.85 -22.82
C GLN A 33 -5.50 -13.84 -21.60
N TYR A 34 -4.99 -14.28 -20.46
CA TYR A 34 -5.70 -14.21 -19.18
C TYR A 34 -5.94 -12.75 -18.75
N LEU A 35 -4.92 -11.89 -18.88
CA LEU A 35 -5.03 -10.47 -18.55
C LEU A 35 -6.02 -9.74 -19.49
N GLU A 36 -6.01 -10.05 -20.76
CA GLU A 36 -6.96 -9.51 -21.75
C GLU A 36 -8.39 -9.89 -21.41
N ASN A 37 -8.63 -11.15 -21.03
CA ASN A 37 -9.94 -11.63 -20.60
C ASN A 37 -10.40 -10.95 -19.31
N LEU A 38 -9.52 -10.86 -18.31
CA LEU A 38 -9.81 -10.22 -17.01
C LEU A 38 -10.14 -8.72 -17.17
N SER A 39 -9.52 -8.07 -18.14
CA SER A 39 -9.69 -6.65 -18.42
C SER A 39 -10.82 -6.32 -19.41
N ASN A 40 -11.58 -7.34 -19.88
CA ASN A 40 -12.57 -7.21 -20.96
C ASN A 40 -11.97 -6.53 -22.21
N GLY A 41 -10.78 -6.96 -22.62
CA GLY A 41 -10.05 -6.43 -23.77
C GLY A 41 -9.43 -5.03 -23.57
N ARG A 42 -9.38 -4.52 -22.33
CA ARG A 42 -8.83 -3.19 -22.01
C ARG A 42 -7.71 -3.25 -20.97
N PRO A 43 -6.61 -3.95 -21.23
CA PRO A 43 -5.53 -4.13 -20.25
C PRO A 43 -4.89 -2.81 -19.81
N GLY A 44 -4.81 -1.80 -20.71
CA GLY A 44 -4.29 -0.47 -20.35
C GLY A 44 -5.08 0.24 -19.26
N ARG A 45 -6.41 0.04 -19.22
CA ARG A 45 -7.27 0.61 -18.16
C ARG A 45 -7.01 -0.06 -16.81
N LEU A 46 -6.79 -1.36 -16.81
CA LEU A 46 -6.46 -2.12 -15.60
C LEU A 46 -5.10 -1.69 -15.06
N LEU A 47 -4.09 -1.58 -15.93
CA LEU A 47 -2.76 -1.11 -15.56
C LEU A 47 -2.78 0.31 -15.00
N MET A 48 -3.51 1.23 -15.63
CA MET A 48 -3.63 2.60 -15.14
C MET A 48 -4.25 2.65 -13.74
N LYS A 49 -5.30 1.87 -13.49
CA LYS A 49 -5.88 1.74 -12.13
C LYS A 49 -4.87 1.19 -11.14
N GLY A 50 -4.08 0.20 -11.52
CA GLY A 50 -3.03 -0.37 -10.69
C GLY A 50 -1.95 0.66 -10.35
N ILE A 51 -1.45 1.40 -11.33
CA ILE A 51 -0.44 2.45 -11.16
C ILE A 51 -0.96 3.53 -10.20
N LEU A 52 -2.17 4.03 -10.42
CA LEU A 52 -2.76 5.06 -9.56
C LEU A 52 -2.97 4.54 -8.14
N SER A 53 -3.51 3.34 -7.97
CA SER A 53 -3.70 2.73 -6.65
C SER A 53 -2.37 2.55 -5.92
N SER A 54 -1.34 2.04 -6.59
CA SER A 54 0.01 1.88 -6.04
C SER A 54 0.62 3.23 -5.64
N TYR A 55 0.52 4.22 -6.51
CA TYR A 55 1.02 5.57 -6.25
C TYR A 55 0.39 6.19 -5.00
N PHE A 56 -0.94 6.20 -4.91
CA PHE A 56 -1.64 6.74 -3.75
C PHE A 56 -1.36 5.95 -2.47
N SER A 57 -1.24 4.64 -2.55
CA SER A 57 -0.87 3.79 -1.41
C SER A 57 0.53 4.13 -0.88
N LEU A 58 1.51 4.30 -1.78
CA LEU A 58 2.86 4.69 -1.42
C LEU A 58 2.92 6.11 -0.83
N LEU A 59 2.20 7.07 -1.43
CA LEU A 59 2.09 8.43 -0.88
C LEU A 59 1.51 8.42 0.52
N LEU A 60 0.42 7.67 0.74
CA LEU A 60 -0.20 7.54 2.05
C LEU A 60 0.76 6.93 3.07
N THR A 61 1.50 5.90 2.67
CA THR A 61 2.51 5.26 3.52
C THR A 61 3.59 6.25 3.93
N VAL A 62 4.12 7.02 2.97
CA VAL A 62 5.13 8.05 3.24
C VAL A 62 4.57 9.16 4.13
N ALA A 63 3.35 9.64 3.86
CA ALA A 63 2.71 10.67 4.66
C ALA A 63 2.43 10.24 6.11
N LEU A 64 2.09 8.97 6.31
CA LEU A 64 1.84 8.40 7.63
C LEU A 64 3.12 8.00 8.38
N TYR A 65 4.25 7.91 7.68
CA TYR A 65 5.52 7.46 8.27
C TYR A 65 5.93 8.27 9.52
N PRO A 66 5.84 9.61 9.55
CA PRO A 66 6.19 10.39 10.73
C PRO A 66 5.25 10.15 11.92
N SER A 67 4.05 9.66 11.70
CA SER A 67 3.05 9.46 12.77
C SER A 67 3.51 8.49 13.86
N VAL A 68 4.46 7.61 13.54
CA VAL A 68 5.08 6.69 14.53
C VAL A 68 5.79 7.44 15.65
N PHE A 69 6.46 8.55 15.31
CA PHE A 69 7.20 9.33 16.31
C PHE A 69 6.27 9.98 17.34
N PHE A 70 5.06 10.35 16.93
CA PHE A 70 4.05 10.95 17.79
C PHE A 70 3.22 9.90 18.56
N ARG A 71 3.17 8.65 18.09
CA ARG A 71 2.34 7.59 18.66
C ARG A 71 3.02 6.72 19.70
N ARG A 72 4.32 6.85 19.89
CA ARG A 72 5.06 6.08 20.90
C ARG A 72 4.49 6.25 22.33
N LEU A 73 3.65 7.28 22.54
CA LEU A 73 3.01 7.59 23.82
C LEU A 73 1.58 7.04 23.97
N ARG A 74 0.99 6.43 22.94
CA ARG A 74 -0.35 5.85 22.99
C ARG A 74 -0.37 4.41 22.45
N GLN A 75 0.26 3.52 23.16
CA GLN A 75 -0.17 2.12 23.07
C GLN A 75 -1.51 2.03 23.82
N PRO A 76 -2.62 1.69 23.17
CA PRO A 76 -3.81 1.32 23.91
C PRO A 76 -3.41 0.13 24.76
N GLY A 77 -3.57 0.28 26.08
CA GLY A 77 -3.33 -0.84 27.01
C GLY A 77 -4.14 -2.03 26.53
N ILE A 78 -3.56 -3.20 26.63
CA ILE A 78 -4.31 -4.45 26.46
C ILE A 78 -5.43 -4.37 27.50
N ASN A 79 -6.67 -4.34 27.05
CA ASN A 79 -7.80 -4.43 27.97
C ASN A 79 -7.83 -5.86 28.54
N PRO A 80 -7.51 -6.06 29.82
CA PRO A 80 -7.45 -7.41 30.40
C PRO A 80 -8.82 -8.11 30.42
N ASP A 81 -9.92 -7.35 30.30
CA ASP A 81 -11.28 -7.86 30.29
C ASP A 81 -11.78 -8.23 28.90
N CYS A 82 -10.93 -8.07 27.86
CA CYS A 82 -11.30 -8.39 26.49
C CYS A 82 -11.26 -9.91 26.28
N VAL A 83 -12.43 -10.52 26.10
CA VAL A 83 -12.58 -11.96 25.82
C VAL A 83 -12.23 -12.33 24.37
N ALA A 84 -12.13 -11.33 23.48
CA ALA A 84 -11.81 -11.55 22.07
C ALA A 84 -10.33 -11.94 21.88
N PRO A 85 -10.02 -12.85 20.94
CA PRO A 85 -8.63 -13.22 20.65
C PRO A 85 -7.83 -12.01 20.17
N PRO A 86 -6.56 -11.88 20.58
CA PRO A 86 -5.72 -10.76 20.15
C PRO A 86 -5.41 -10.84 18.66
N ILE A 87 -5.52 -9.71 17.96
CA ILE A 87 -5.14 -9.59 16.55
C ILE A 87 -3.73 -9.02 16.47
N ILE A 88 -2.81 -9.78 15.87
CA ILE A 88 -1.43 -9.38 15.66
C ILE A 88 -1.27 -8.86 14.22
N LEU A 89 -0.88 -7.60 14.06
CA LEU A 89 -0.59 -6.99 12.77
C LEU A 89 0.92 -6.94 12.55
N VAL A 90 1.41 -7.67 11.54
CA VAL A 90 2.83 -7.74 11.18
C VAL A 90 3.06 -6.91 9.92
N HIS A 91 4.01 -5.97 9.97
CA HIS A 91 4.39 -5.17 8.81
C HIS A 91 5.55 -5.82 8.04
N GLY A 92 5.67 -5.48 6.74
CA GLY A 92 6.80 -5.93 5.91
C GLY A 92 8.14 -5.30 6.32
N LEU A 93 9.23 -5.83 5.76
CA LEU A 93 10.61 -5.49 6.12
C LEU A 93 10.91 -3.97 6.11
N TYR A 94 10.37 -3.24 5.14
CA TYR A 94 10.59 -1.80 4.98
C TYR A 94 9.43 -0.92 5.48
N HIS A 95 8.45 -1.51 6.14
CA HIS A 95 7.32 -0.78 6.70
C HIS A 95 7.50 -0.59 8.20
N ASN A 96 6.77 0.36 8.75
CA ASN A 96 6.71 0.60 10.18
C ASN A 96 5.26 0.48 10.69
N PRO A 97 5.03 0.50 12.01
CA PRO A 97 3.68 0.38 12.58
C PRO A 97 2.66 1.41 12.07
N SER A 98 3.09 2.50 11.42
CA SER A 98 2.19 3.51 10.85
C SER A 98 1.34 2.96 9.69
N ALA A 99 1.83 1.93 8.98
CA ALA A 99 1.08 1.26 7.93
C ALA A 99 -0.28 0.73 8.42
N TRP A 100 -0.35 0.35 9.71
CA TRP A 100 -1.56 -0.21 10.32
C TRP A 100 -2.49 0.84 10.94
N THR A 101 -2.19 2.13 10.78
CA THR A 101 -2.95 3.22 11.42
C THR A 101 -4.44 3.19 11.10
N LEU A 102 -4.79 2.96 9.84
CA LEU A 102 -6.18 2.89 9.39
C LEU A 102 -6.85 1.59 9.83
N TYR A 103 -6.14 0.46 9.67
CA TYR A 103 -6.63 -0.86 10.09
C TYR A 103 -6.91 -0.94 11.58
N ARG A 104 -6.00 -0.40 12.40
CA ARG A 104 -6.21 -0.35 13.85
C ARG A 104 -7.47 0.41 14.22
N ARG A 105 -7.74 1.54 13.53
CA ARG A 105 -8.95 2.32 13.76
C ARG A 105 -10.22 1.54 13.43
N TRP A 106 -10.22 0.77 12.36
CA TRP A 106 -11.36 -0.07 11.99
C TRP A 106 -11.55 -1.23 12.95
N LEU A 107 -10.47 -1.91 13.33
CA LEU A 107 -10.51 -3.05 14.25
C LEU A 107 -10.90 -2.67 15.69
N THR A 108 -10.66 -1.42 16.09
CA THR A 108 -11.08 -0.92 17.42
C THR A 108 -12.48 -0.32 17.42
N ALA A 109 -13.08 -0.10 16.26
CA ALA A 109 -14.46 0.41 16.12
C ALA A 109 -15.48 -0.73 15.94
N ALA A 110 -15.03 -1.95 15.69
CA ALA A 110 -15.86 -3.16 15.59
C ALA A 110 -16.02 -3.83 16.94
#